data_51a02c1ad83194a163a4415115cc687e
#
_entry.id   51a02c1ad83194a163a4415115cc687e
#
_cell.length_a   1.000
_cell.length_b   1.000
_cell.length_c   1.000
_cell.angle_alpha   90.00
_cell.angle_beta   90.00
_cell.angle_gamma   90.00
#
_symmetry.space_group_name_H-M   'P 1'
#
loop_
_entity.id
_entity.type
_entity.pdbx_description
1 polymer ?
#
loop_
_entity_poly.entity_id
_entity_poly.type
_entity_poly.pdbx_seq_one_letter_code
_entity_poly.pdbx_strand_id
1 'polypeptide(L)'
;MKKAFTLFEIVVVIIVIGIMAAFVAPKFSRDDLRLAADQIAAHIRYTQHLAMIDDKYDPGNAYWYKKRWIFEFTNINTQKKIKGVCENTNCWRYNVYSDESGSTNLNSIDQAAKDPENSSKRLTAGFSPGSLTKDALKKLNLKLNLTYTYNINTIEFRNGCQASRNNVGIKIRFDELGRPYNGNPDIPYGQWFVNEIGKVSPCTITLTHKNGSTCTINVEPETGYVTIKDCDKY
;
A
#
# COMPACT_ATOMS: atom_id res chain seq x y z
N MET A 1 -51.28 30.34 20.37
CA MET A 1 -50.75 31.22 19.32
C MET A 1 -49.44 30.62 18.81
N LYS A 2 -49.37 30.23 17.55
CA LYS A 2 -48.10 29.75 16.93
C LYS A 2 -47.23 30.99 16.65
N LYS A 3 -46.05 31.06 17.29
CA LYS A 3 -45.10 32.14 17.02
C LYS A 3 -44.45 31.85 15.65
N ALA A 4 -44.62 32.77 14.70
CA ALA A 4 -43.93 32.73 13.42
C ALA A 4 -42.57 33.42 13.57
N PHE A 5 -41.53 32.87 12.95
CA PHE A 5 -40.20 33.51 12.91
C PHE A 5 -40.26 34.81 12.06
N THR A 6 -39.56 35.81 12.53
CA THR A 6 -39.42 37.05 11.77
C THR A 6 -38.37 36.87 10.66
N LEU A 7 -38.50 37.59 9.57
CA LEU A 7 -37.54 37.58 8.46
C LEU A 7 -36.13 37.94 8.96
N PHE A 8 -36.03 38.86 9.92
CA PHE A 8 -34.76 39.26 10.53
C PHE A 8 -34.07 38.10 11.31
N GLU A 9 -34.83 37.31 12.07
CA GLU A 9 -34.28 36.12 12.79
C GLU A 9 -33.69 35.13 11.82
N ILE A 10 -34.37 34.84 10.71
CA ILE A 10 -33.87 33.91 9.70
C ILE A 10 -32.57 34.41 9.07
N VAL A 11 -32.48 35.72 8.75
CA VAL A 11 -31.25 36.28 8.17
C VAL A 11 -30.07 36.19 9.13
N VAL A 12 -30.27 36.51 10.42
CA VAL A 12 -29.21 36.38 11.43
C VAL A 12 -28.74 34.97 11.58
N VAL A 13 -29.65 33.99 11.60
CA VAL A 13 -29.29 32.54 11.70
C VAL A 13 -28.45 32.08 10.49
N ILE A 14 -28.83 32.50 9.27
CA ILE A 14 -28.08 32.14 8.05
C ILE A 14 -26.67 32.76 8.09
N ILE A 15 -26.52 33.99 8.53
CA ILE A 15 -25.21 34.65 8.66
C ILE A 15 -24.34 33.90 9.68
N VAL A 16 -24.87 33.55 10.86
CA VAL A 16 -24.15 32.84 11.89
C VAL A 16 -23.71 31.46 11.40
N ILE A 17 -24.63 30.71 10.75
CA ILE A 17 -24.30 29.40 10.18
C ILE A 17 -23.21 29.54 9.09
N GLY A 18 -23.29 30.54 8.23
CA GLY A 18 -22.31 30.84 7.18
C GLY A 18 -20.89 31.07 7.76
N ILE A 19 -20.80 31.88 8.83
CA ILE A 19 -19.55 32.18 9.51
C ILE A 19 -19.03 30.91 10.18
N MET A 20 -19.85 30.14 10.88
CA MET A 20 -19.44 28.87 11.51
C MET A 20 -18.96 27.84 10.48
N ALA A 21 -19.64 27.72 9.33
CA ALA A 21 -19.25 26.85 8.24
C ALA A 21 -17.88 27.23 7.67
N ALA A 22 -17.56 28.51 7.53
CA ALA A 22 -16.27 28.98 7.04
C ALA A 22 -15.09 28.63 7.97
N PHE A 23 -15.31 28.58 9.28
CA PHE A 23 -14.29 28.17 10.26
C PHE A 23 -14.11 26.67 10.35
N VAL A 24 -15.12 25.87 10.00
CA VAL A 24 -15.11 24.41 10.12
C VAL A 24 -14.60 23.76 8.82
N ALA A 25 -14.92 24.30 7.67
CA ALA A 25 -14.55 23.75 6.37
C ALA A 25 -13.04 23.43 6.21
N PRO A 26 -12.09 24.28 6.62
CA PRO A 26 -10.66 23.97 6.52
C PRO A 26 -10.19 22.78 7.37
N LYS A 27 -10.92 22.47 8.46
CA LYS A 27 -10.54 21.36 9.38
C LYS A 27 -10.94 19.97 8.85
N PHE A 28 -11.75 19.91 7.81
CA PHE A 28 -12.11 18.67 7.13
C PHE A 28 -11.20 18.35 5.93
N SER A 29 -10.06 19.04 5.77
CA SER A 29 -9.07 18.62 4.78
C SER A 29 -8.59 17.23 5.12
N ARG A 30 -8.78 16.32 4.17
CA ARG A 30 -8.40 14.92 4.30
C ARG A 30 -6.87 14.82 4.27
N ASP A 31 -6.28 14.25 5.31
CA ASP A 31 -4.86 13.93 5.34
C ASP A 31 -4.61 12.66 4.52
N ASP A 32 -4.57 12.82 3.19
CA ASP A 32 -4.38 11.71 2.26
C ASP A 32 -3.04 10.99 2.47
N LEU A 33 -2.00 11.72 2.89
CA LEU A 33 -0.69 11.17 3.14
C LEU A 33 -0.71 10.21 4.35
N ARG A 34 -1.32 10.65 5.45
CA ARG A 34 -1.46 9.84 6.67
C ARG A 34 -2.35 8.63 6.43
N LEU A 35 -3.46 8.81 5.72
CA LEU A 35 -4.35 7.71 5.35
C LEU A 35 -3.66 6.67 4.48
N ALA A 36 -2.82 7.10 3.52
CA ALA A 36 -2.00 6.19 2.72
C ALA A 36 -1.03 5.39 3.59
N ALA A 37 -0.32 6.07 4.51
CA ALA A 37 0.63 5.41 5.40
C ALA A 37 -0.05 4.40 6.34
N ASP A 38 -1.19 4.77 6.94
CA ASP A 38 -1.97 3.89 7.81
C ASP A 38 -2.49 2.65 7.04
N GLN A 39 -3.01 2.83 5.82
CA GLN A 39 -3.46 1.73 4.97
C GLN A 39 -2.30 0.79 4.58
N ILE A 40 -1.16 1.34 4.16
CA ILE A 40 0.03 0.56 3.82
C ILE A 40 0.50 -0.25 5.03
N ALA A 41 0.64 0.40 6.19
CA ALA A 41 1.07 -0.27 7.42
C ALA A 41 0.10 -1.39 7.84
N ALA A 42 -1.21 -1.17 7.72
CA ALA A 42 -2.22 -2.19 7.99
C ALA A 42 -2.08 -3.40 7.04
N HIS A 43 -1.88 -3.17 5.75
CA HIS A 43 -1.74 -4.25 4.77
C HIS A 43 -0.39 -4.96 4.84
N ILE A 44 0.70 -4.30 5.27
CA ILE A 44 1.97 -4.99 5.58
C ILE A 44 1.77 -5.95 6.76
N ARG A 45 1.13 -5.51 7.85
CA ARG A 45 0.79 -6.37 9.00
C ARG A 45 -0.15 -7.52 8.60
N TYR A 46 -1.11 -7.25 7.71
CA TYR A 46 -2.01 -8.28 7.18
C TYR A 46 -1.26 -9.31 6.34
N THR A 47 -0.29 -8.88 5.52
CA THR A 47 0.58 -9.79 4.76
C THR A 47 1.40 -10.69 5.69
N GLN A 48 1.95 -10.11 6.76
CA GLN A 48 2.66 -10.84 7.81
C GLN A 48 1.74 -11.89 8.46
N HIS A 49 0.52 -11.49 8.85
CA HIS A 49 -0.47 -12.38 9.42
C HIS A 49 -0.82 -13.54 8.47
N LEU A 50 -1.03 -13.26 7.19
CA LEU A 50 -1.30 -14.30 6.19
C LEU A 50 -0.15 -15.32 6.11
N ALA A 51 1.11 -14.85 6.17
CA ALA A 51 2.27 -15.74 6.13
C ALA A 51 2.35 -16.66 7.37
N MET A 52 1.92 -16.16 8.53
CA MET A 52 1.92 -16.93 9.79
C MET A 52 0.80 -17.98 9.86
N ILE A 53 -0.35 -17.73 9.19
CA ILE A 53 -1.50 -18.67 9.21
C ILE A 53 -1.54 -19.60 7.99
N ASP A 54 -0.82 -19.28 6.92
CA ASP A 54 -0.77 -20.03 5.67
C ASP A 54 0.70 -20.38 5.36
N ASP A 55 1.24 -21.34 6.15
CA ASP A 55 2.59 -21.82 5.96
C ASP A 55 2.72 -22.52 4.61
N LYS A 56 3.65 -22.04 3.80
CA LYS A 56 3.95 -22.57 2.47
C LYS A 56 5.03 -23.64 2.47
N TYR A 57 5.47 -24.09 3.65
CA TYR A 57 6.48 -25.14 3.74
C TYR A 57 5.99 -26.44 3.08
N ASP A 58 6.76 -26.92 2.12
CA ASP A 58 6.48 -28.16 1.39
C ASP A 58 7.81 -28.92 1.20
N PRO A 59 8.08 -29.98 1.99
CA PRO A 59 9.32 -30.74 1.88
C PRO A 59 9.47 -31.46 0.53
N GLY A 60 8.38 -31.69 -0.20
CA GLY A 60 8.38 -32.26 -1.55
C GLY A 60 8.74 -31.28 -2.66
N ASN A 61 8.80 -29.98 -2.35
CA ASN A 61 9.07 -28.93 -3.34
C ASN A 61 10.29 -28.10 -2.93
N ALA A 62 11.41 -28.26 -3.62
CA ALA A 62 12.64 -27.51 -3.37
C ALA A 62 12.50 -25.98 -3.46
N TYR A 63 11.43 -25.48 -4.08
CA TYR A 63 11.17 -24.05 -4.28
C TYR A 63 9.95 -23.54 -3.52
N TRP A 64 9.48 -24.26 -2.48
CA TRP A 64 8.31 -23.90 -1.68
C TRP A 64 8.34 -22.44 -1.17
N TYR A 65 9.50 -21.94 -0.79
CA TYR A 65 9.70 -20.59 -0.27
C TYR A 65 9.37 -19.48 -1.27
N LYS A 66 9.32 -19.78 -2.56
CA LYS A 66 8.90 -18.82 -3.60
C LYS A 66 7.41 -18.53 -3.57
N LYS A 67 6.62 -19.39 -2.92
CA LYS A 67 5.17 -19.23 -2.75
C LYS A 67 4.78 -18.39 -1.53
N ARG A 68 5.73 -17.95 -0.70
CA ARG A 68 5.47 -17.13 0.49
C ARG A 68 4.69 -15.89 0.17
N TRP A 69 3.94 -15.38 1.14
CA TRP A 69 3.18 -14.15 1.02
C TRP A 69 4.08 -12.93 0.81
N ILE A 70 3.67 -12.07 -0.10
CA ILE A 70 4.45 -10.93 -0.60
C ILE A 70 3.62 -9.66 -0.50
N PHE A 71 4.21 -8.62 0.07
CA PHE A 71 3.78 -7.25 -0.11
C PHE A 71 4.70 -6.59 -1.14
N GLU A 72 4.15 -6.15 -2.26
CA GLU A 72 4.93 -5.61 -3.36
C GLU A 72 4.51 -4.19 -3.69
N PHE A 73 5.43 -3.22 -3.59
CA PHE A 73 5.26 -1.91 -4.23
C PHE A 73 5.69 -1.99 -5.69
N THR A 74 4.92 -1.38 -6.56
CA THR A 74 5.24 -1.26 -7.98
C THR A 74 4.98 0.16 -8.48
N ASN A 75 5.89 0.65 -9.31
CA ASN A 75 5.67 1.85 -10.10
C ASN A 75 5.62 1.47 -11.58
N ILE A 76 4.53 1.80 -12.25
CA ILE A 76 4.46 1.65 -13.70
C ILE A 76 5.14 2.86 -14.32
N ASN A 77 6.41 2.71 -14.59
CA ASN A 77 7.22 3.68 -15.35
C ASN A 77 7.29 3.32 -16.85
N THR A 78 6.40 2.49 -17.35
CA THR A 78 6.45 2.02 -18.73
C THR A 78 5.19 2.38 -19.49
N GLN A 79 5.31 2.45 -20.83
CA GLN A 79 4.28 2.78 -21.82
C GLN A 79 2.99 1.90 -21.77
N LYS A 80 2.90 0.95 -20.83
CA LYS A 80 1.75 0.07 -20.68
C LYS A 80 0.73 0.68 -19.71
N LYS A 81 -0.08 1.58 -20.24
CA LYS A 81 -1.25 2.12 -19.52
C LYS A 81 -2.21 0.99 -19.18
N ILE A 82 -2.66 0.94 -17.94
CA ILE A 82 -3.79 0.09 -17.55
C ILE A 82 -5.00 1.01 -17.49
N LYS A 83 -5.86 0.94 -18.51
CA LYS A 83 -7.07 1.76 -18.63
C LYS A 83 -7.91 1.67 -17.35
N GLY A 84 -8.24 2.83 -16.77
CA GLY A 84 -9.01 2.94 -15.55
C GLY A 84 -8.24 2.63 -14.25
N VAL A 85 -6.93 2.32 -14.34
CA VAL A 85 -6.08 2.05 -13.16
C VAL A 85 -4.85 2.94 -13.15
N CYS A 86 -4.09 2.97 -14.26
CA CYS A 86 -2.89 3.77 -14.40
C CYS A 86 -2.80 4.31 -15.83
N GLU A 87 -3.17 5.55 -16.01
CA GLU A 87 -3.16 6.21 -17.34
C GLU A 87 -1.91 7.04 -17.61
N ASN A 88 -1.15 7.35 -16.54
CA ASN A 88 0.10 8.11 -16.60
C ASN A 88 1.32 7.22 -16.34
N THR A 89 2.49 7.70 -16.72
CA THR A 89 3.78 6.99 -16.59
C THR A 89 4.30 6.88 -15.16
N ASN A 90 3.77 7.63 -14.20
CA ASN A 90 4.15 7.56 -12.78
C ASN A 90 2.92 7.17 -11.96
N CYS A 91 2.80 5.89 -11.63
CA CYS A 91 1.65 5.34 -10.91
C CYS A 91 2.13 4.36 -9.85
N TRP A 92 2.31 4.86 -8.65
CA TRP A 92 2.63 4.06 -7.47
C TRP A 92 1.42 3.29 -6.98
N ARG A 93 1.59 2.00 -6.79
CA ARG A 93 0.59 1.08 -6.26
C ARG A 93 1.27 -0.04 -5.50
N TYR A 94 0.49 -0.85 -4.80
CA TYR A 94 0.99 -2.07 -4.18
C TYR A 94 0.01 -3.24 -4.35
N ASN A 95 0.55 -4.43 -4.12
CA ASN A 95 -0.16 -5.70 -4.19
C ASN A 95 0.19 -6.54 -2.97
N VAL A 96 -0.76 -7.36 -2.51
CA VAL A 96 -0.54 -8.42 -1.52
C VAL A 96 -0.93 -9.74 -2.16
N TYR A 97 0.01 -10.68 -2.27
CA TYR A 97 -0.24 -11.93 -2.97
C TYR A 97 0.67 -13.07 -2.52
N SER A 98 0.26 -14.30 -2.86
CA SER A 98 1.08 -15.51 -2.81
C SER A 98 1.08 -16.14 -4.20
N ASP A 99 2.27 -16.42 -4.75
CA ASP A 99 2.40 -16.96 -6.10
C ASP A 99 2.60 -18.48 -6.07
N GLU A 100 1.52 -19.21 -6.28
CA GLU A 100 1.56 -20.69 -6.32
C GLU A 100 2.38 -21.24 -7.49
N SER A 101 2.63 -20.45 -8.54
CA SER A 101 3.47 -20.87 -9.67
C SER A 101 4.97 -20.82 -9.35
N GLY A 102 5.35 -20.13 -8.28
CA GLY A 102 6.75 -19.92 -7.89
C GLY A 102 7.53 -18.97 -8.82
N SER A 103 6.85 -18.26 -9.73
CA SER A 103 7.46 -17.23 -10.58
C SER A 103 7.82 -15.96 -9.82
N THR A 104 7.28 -15.84 -8.59
CA THR A 104 7.47 -14.71 -7.69
C THR A 104 6.84 -13.39 -8.18
N ASN A 105 5.88 -13.49 -9.10
CA ASN A 105 5.16 -12.36 -9.67
C ASN A 105 3.65 -12.58 -9.59
N LEU A 106 2.90 -11.48 -9.50
CA LEU A 106 1.44 -11.53 -9.57
C LEU A 106 1.02 -11.70 -11.04
N ASN A 107 0.51 -12.88 -11.39
CA ASN A 107 0.12 -13.26 -12.75
C ASN A 107 -1.40 -13.48 -12.90
N SER A 108 -2.10 -13.70 -11.78
CA SER A 108 -3.55 -13.92 -11.74
C SER A 108 -4.18 -13.16 -10.59
N ILE A 109 -5.43 -12.71 -10.79
CA ILE A 109 -6.21 -12.03 -9.74
C ILE A 109 -6.43 -12.94 -8.51
N ASP A 110 -6.48 -14.24 -8.72
CA ASP A 110 -6.77 -15.20 -7.64
C ASP A 110 -5.57 -15.46 -6.73
N GLN A 111 -4.34 -15.13 -7.15
CA GLN A 111 -3.14 -15.10 -6.32
C GLN A 111 -3.15 -13.96 -5.30
N ALA A 112 -3.86 -12.86 -5.60
CA ALA A 112 -3.94 -11.74 -4.68
C ALA A 112 -4.82 -12.06 -3.48
N ALA A 113 -4.41 -11.62 -2.30
CA ALA A 113 -5.16 -11.76 -1.06
C ALA A 113 -6.56 -11.15 -1.18
N LYS A 114 -7.53 -11.70 -0.47
CA LYS A 114 -8.84 -11.05 -0.30
C LYS A 114 -8.66 -9.82 0.56
N ASP A 115 -9.38 -8.75 0.20
CA ASP A 115 -9.42 -7.55 1.02
C ASP A 115 -10.21 -7.84 2.32
N PRO A 116 -9.63 -7.62 3.51
CA PRO A 116 -10.32 -7.87 4.77
C PRO A 116 -11.52 -6.94 5.00
N GLU A 117 -11.52 -5.75 4.41
CA GLU A 117 -12.65 -4.79 4.51
C GLU A 117 -13.76 -5.11 3.50
N ASN A 118 -13.41 -5.72 2.37
CA ASN A 118 -14.36 -6.05 1.31
C ASN A 118 -13.97 -7.33 0.58
N SER A 119 -14.51 -8.47 0.99
CA SER A 119 -14.18 -9.80 0.46
C SER A 119 -14.48 -9.98 -1.04
N SER A 120 -15.27 -9.08 -1.67
CA SER A 120 -15.48 -9.07 -3.13
C SER A 120 -14.27 -8.51 -3.88
N LYS A 121 -13.34 -7.85 -3.18
CA LYS A 121 -12.13 -7.24 -3.73
C LYS A 121 -10.89 -8.05 -3.40
N ARG A 122 -9.85 -7.86 -4.19
CA ARG A 122 -8.52 -8.42 -3.98
C ARG A 122 -7.54 -7.31 -3.68
N LEU A 123 -6.55 -7.58 -2.84
CA LEU A 123 -5.52 -6.61 -2.49
C LEU A 123 -4.51 -6.41 -3.63
N THR A 124 -5.01 -5.91 -4.74
CA THR A 124 -4.25 -5.49 -5.92
C THR A 124 -4.96 -4.35 -6.63
N ALA A 125 -4.21 -3.32 -7.04
CA ALA A 125 -4.70 -2.28 -7.94
C ALA A 125 -4.45 -2.62 -9.42
N GLY A 126 -4.03 -3.84 -9.70
CA GLY A 126 -3.74 -4.36 -11.03
C GLY A 126 -2.32 -4.87 -11.17
N PHE A 127 -2.12 -5.75 -12.11
CA PHE A 127 -0.87 -6.42 -12.45
C PHE A 127 -0.68 -6.39 -13.97
N SER A 128 0.06 -7.30 -14.57
CA SER A 128 0.36 -7.27 -16.01
C SER A 128 -0.90 -7.01 -16.87
N PRO A 129 -0.91 -5.98 -17.75
CA PRO A 129 -2.11 -5.57 -18.50
C PRO A 129 -2.74 -6.68 -19.36
N GLY A 130 -1.93 -7.59 -19.89
CA GLY A 130 -2.39 -8.70 -20.73
C GLY A 130 -3.18 -9.78 -19.99
N SER A 131 -3.13 -9.77 -18.64
CA SER A 131 -3.79 -10.77 -17.79
C SER A 131 -5.09 -10.26 -17.15
N LEU A 132 -5.48 -9.00 -17.39
CA LEU A 132 -6.66 -8.38 -16.77
C LEU A 132 -7.90 -8.62 -17.64
N THR A 133 -8.66 -9.65 -17.29
CA THR A 133 -10.01 -9.89 -17.83
C THR A 133 -11.02 -8.89 -17.28
N LYS A 134 -12.20 -8.78 -17.91
CA LYS A 134 -13.31 -7.93 -17.39
C LYS A 134 -13.69 -8.29 -15.94
N ASP A 135 -13.66 -9.57 -15.60
CA ASP A 135 -14.01 -10.04 -14.24
C ASP A 135 -12.89 -9.77 -13.25
N ALA A 136 -11.61 -9.88 -13.65
CA ALA A 136 -10.49 -9.45 -12.85
C ALA A 136 -10.57 -7.96 -12.52
N LEU A 137 -10.93 -7.10 -13.47
CA LEU A 137 -11.11 -5.65 -13.25
C LEU A 137 -12.15 -5.34 -12.17
N LYS A 138 -13.25 -6.10 -12.09
CA LYS A 138 -14.28 -5.94 -11.05
C LYS A 138 -13.75 -6.25 -9.64
N LYS A 139 -12.78 -7.16 -9.53
CA LYS A 139 -12.19 -7.60 -8.27
C LYS A 139 -11.04 -6.69 -7.79
N LEU A 140 -10.53 -5.77 -8.60
CA LEU A 140 -9.46 -4.85 -8.19
C LEU A 140 -9.90 -3.93 -7.05
N ASN A 141 -9.00 -3.66 -6.11
CA ASN A 141 -9.14 -2.60 -5.14
C ASN A 141 -8.35 -1.36 -5.58
N LEU A 142 -9.04 -0.39 -6.17
CA LEU A 142 -8.41 0.82 -6.69
C LEU A 142 -7.86 1.75 -5.59
N LYS A 143 -8.26 1.57 -4.33
CA LYS A 143 -7.67 2.30 -3.19
C LYS A 143 -6.17 2.00 -3.01
N LEU A 144 -5.68 0.87 -3.56
CA LEU A 144 -4.26 0.50 -3.51
C LEU A 144 -3.42 1.26 -4.55
N ASN A 145 -4.06 2.06 -5.40
CA ASN A 145 -3.39 2.97 -6.31
C ASN A 145 -3.08 4.28 -5.55
N LEU A 146 -1.86 4.37 -5.03
CA LEU A 146 -1.45 5.44 -4.13
C LEU A 146 -1.39 6.80 -4.81
N THR A 147 -0.96 6.83 -6.07
CA THR A 147 -0.86 8.08 -6.84
C THR A 147 -2.23 8.72 -7.09
N TYR A 148 -3.23 7.92 -7.46
CA TYR A 148 -4.56 8.47 -7.77
C TYR A 148 -5.44 8.65 -6.54
N THR A 149 -5.34 7.76 -5.57
CA THR A 149 -6.21 7.78 -4.39
C THR A 149 -5.74 8.77 -3.33
N TYR A 150 -4.41 8.88 -3.16
CA TYR A 150 -3.80 9.63 -2.05
C TYR A 150 -2.79 10.68 -2.52
N ASN A 151 -2.74 10.99 -3.81
CA ASN A 151 -1.83 11.97 -4.38
C ASN A 151 -0.35 11.72 -4.05
N ILE A 152 0.06 10.45 -3.87
CA ILE A 152 1.47 10.09 -3.64
C ILE A 152 2.24 10.25 -4.96
N ASN A 153 3.27 11.09 -4.91
CA ASN A 153 4.11 11.41 -6.05
C ASN A 153 5.30 10.45 -6.19
N THR A 154 6.02 10.23 -5.08
CA THR A 154 7.17 9.31 -5.04
C THR A 154 7.15 8.44 -3.80
N ILE A 155 7.77 7.26 -3.92
CA ILE A 155 8.05 6.39 -2.78
C ILE A 155 9.53 6.04 -2.85
N GLU A 156 10.26 6.31 -1.77
CA GLU A 156 11.68 5.98 -1.63
C GLU A 156 11.84 4.83 -0.64
N PHE A 157 12.79 3.94 -0.97
CA PHE A 157 13.15 2.79 -0.15
C PHE A 157 14.60 2.91 0.27
N ARG A 158 14.86 2.83 1.57
CA ARG A 158 16.21 2.99 2.14
C ARG A 158 16.50 1.91 3.18
N ASN A 159 17.77 1.81 3.54
CA ASN A 159 18.27 0.89 4.54
C ASN A 159 18.00 -0.58 4.17
N GLY A 160 17.31 -1.35 5.02
CA GLY A 160 17.11 -2.79 4.83
C GLY A 160 16.31 -3.21 3.60
N CYS A 161 15.66 -2.29 2.91
CA CYS A 161 14.82 -2.60 1.74
C CYS A 161 15.10 -1.69 0.55
N GLN A 162 16.36 -1.56 0.17
CA GLN A 162 16.70 -0.77 -1.00
C GLN A 162 16.02 -1.31 -2.26
N ALA A 163 15.49 -0.40 -3.06
CA ALA A 163 14.91 -0.74 -4.35
C ALA A 163 15.99 -1.31 -5.28
N SER A 164 15.62 -2.27 -6.11
CA SER A 164 16.49 -2.71 -7.21
C SER A 164 16.84 -1.52 -8.11
N ARG A 165 17.96 -1.65 -8.85
CA ARG A 165 18.64 -0.59 -9.65
C ARG A 165 17.76 0.44 -10.39
N ASN A 166 16.47 0.18 -10.59
CA ASN A 166 15.58 1.06 -11.37
C ASN A 166 14.50 1.77 -10.54
N ASN A 167 14.56 1.71 -9.21
CA ASN A 167 13.57 2.34 -8.31
C ASN A 167 12.09 2.05 -8.65
N VAL A 168 11.82 0.86 -9.22
CA VAL A 168 10.50 0.46 -9.75
C VAL A 168 9.60 -0.10 -8.66
N GLY A 169 10.16 -0.37 -7.47
CA GLY A 169 9.46 -0.92 -6.31
C GLY A 169 10.27 -1.96 -5.55
N ILE A 170 9.69 -2.45 -4.50
CA ILE A 170 10.26 -3.51 -3.65
C ILE A 170 9.25 -4.62 -3.39
N LYS A 171 9.77 -5.80 -3.05
CA LYS A 171 9.01 -6.94 -2.53
C LYS A 171 9.45 -7.23 -1.11
N ILE A 172 8.51 -7.18 -0.18
CA ILE A 172 8.67 -7.63 1.20
C ILE A 172 7.96 -8.97 1.31
N ARG A 173 8.68 -10.01 1.67
CA ARG A 173 8.14 -11.35 1.92
C ARG A 173 8.17 -11.65 3.38
N PHE A 174 7.24 -12.45 3.82
CA PHE A 174 7.20 -12.91 5.20
C PHE A 174 7.31 -14.43 5.23
N ASP A 175 8.11 -14.94 6.17
CA ASP A 175 8.13 -16.37 6.47
C ASP A 175 7.01 -16.77 7.44
N GLU A 176 6.96 -18.04 7.77
CA GLU A 176 6.00 -18.67 8.68
C GLU A 176 6.07 -18.15 10.13
N LEU A 177 7.17 -17.47 10.49
CA LEU A 177 7.34 -16.81 11.79
C LEU A 177 7.05 -15.31 11.73
N GLY A 178 6.64 -14.80 10.55
CA GLY A 178 6.36 -13.39 10.33
C GLY A 178 7.60 -12.52 10.15
N ARG A 179 8.78 -13.11 9.93
CA ARG A 179 10.03 -12.39 9.69
C ARG A 179 10.08 -11.86 8.25
N PRO A 180 10.46 -10.60 8.03
CA PRO A 180 10.48 -10.01 6.70
C PRO A 180 11.79 -10.30 5.95
N TYR A 181 11.68 -10.47 4.64
CA TYR A 181 12.79 -10.64 3.71
C TYR A 181 12.65 -9.72 2.51
N ASN A 182 13.77 -9.21 1.99
CA ASN A 182 13.77 -8.36 0.82
C ASN A 182 13.93 -9.16 -0.49
N GLY A 183 13.21 -8.72 -1.51
CA GLY A 183 13.41 -9.17 -2.89
C GLY A 183 12.95 -10.59 -3.21
N ASN A 184 13.53 -11.15 -4.27
CA ASN A 184 13.26 -12.51 -4.72
C ASN A 184 14.28 -13.46 -4.10
N PRO A 185 13.86 -14.45 -3.33
CA PRO A 185 14.78 -15.36 -2.71
C PRO A 185 15.31 -16.37 -3.73
N ASP A 186 16.63 -16.57 -3.75
CA ASP A 186 17.26 -17.70 -4.42
C ASP A 186 17.40 -18.90 -3.48
N ILE A 187 17.22 -18.67 -2.18
CA ILE A 187 17.33 -19.65 -1.09
C ILE A 187 16.16 -19.51 -0.11
N PRO A 188 15.78 -20.60 0.62
CA PRO A 188 14.63 -20.60 1.53
C PRO A 188 14.64 -19.52 2.61
N TYR A 189 15.81 -19.23 3.15
CA TYR A 189 16.05 -18.24 4.19
C TYR A 189 16.97 -17.17 3.65
N GLY A 190 16.47 -16.45 2.62
CA GLY A 190 17.21 -15.41 1.91
C GLY A 190 17.55 -14.21 2.77
N GLN A 191 18.09 -13.19 2.14
CA GLN A 191 18.64 -12.03 2.83
C GLN A 191 17.59 -11.31 3.68
N TRP A 192 17.91 -11.16 4.96
CA TRP A 192 17.25 -10.25 5.88
C TRP A 192 17.31 -8.81 5.32
N PHE A 193 16.58 -7.92 5.93
CA PHE A 193 16.75 -6.50 5.69
C PHE A 193 18.17 -6.06 6.09
N VAL A 194 19.03 -5.90 5.11
CA VAL A 194 20.40 -5.40 5.30
C VAL A 194 20.60 -4.11 4.49
N ASN A 195 21.34 -3.19 5.07
CA ASN A 195 21.74 -1.95 4.39
C ASN A 195 22.91 -2.18 3.40
N GLU A 196 23.39 -1.11 2.75
CA GLU A 196 24.46 -1.14 1.74
C GLU A 196 25.77 -1.77 2.23
N ILE A 197 26.03 -1.71 3.55
CA ILE A 197 27.23 -2.30 4.17
C ILE A 197 26.99 -3.69 4.76
N GLY A 198 25.84 -4.33 4.44
CA GLY A 198 25.52 -5.67 4.90
C GLY A 198 25.06 -5.78 6.36
N LYS A 199 24.81 -4.65 7.03
CA LYS A 199 24.31 -4.63 8.41
C LYS A 199 22.78 -4.75 8.43
N VAL A 200 22.25 -5.61 9.32
CA VAL A 200 20.80 -5.70 9.57
C VAL A 200 20.24 -4.33 9.95
N SER A 201 19.20 -3.90 9.26
CA SER A 201 18.66 -2.55 9.36
C SER A 201 17.17 -2.54 9.01
N PRO A 202 16.34 -1.69 9.65
CA PRO A 202 14.94 -1.56 9.28
C PRO A 202 14.75 -1.17 7.82
N CYS A 203 13.68 -1.67 7.20
CA CYS A 203 13.22 -1.17 5.92
C CYS A 203 12.53 0.18 6.13
N THR A 204 13.04 1.22 5.51
CA THR A 204 12.49 2.57 5.60
C THR A 204 11.81 2.94 4.28
N ILE A 205 10.52 3.21 4.33
CA ILE A 205 9.67 3.56 3.19
C ILE A 205 9.19 4.99 3.39
N THR A 206 9.63 5.92 2.55
CA THR A 206 9.22 7.33 2.63
C THR A 206 8.24 7.64 1.51
N LEU A 207 7.02 8.01 1.88
CA LEU A 207 5.99 8.48 0.97
C LEU A 207 6.12 9.99 0.82
N THR A 208 6.12 10.50 -0.40
CA THR A 208 6.09 11.94 -0.69
C THR A 208 4.80 12.28 -1.43
N HIS A 209 4.01 13.14 -0.84
CA HIS A 209 2.78 13.65 -1.43
C HIS A 209 3.11 14.73 -2.48
N LYS A 210 2.18 15.01 -3.41
CA LYS A 210 2.36 16.01 -4.49
C LYS A 210 2.67 17.42 -4.00
N ASN A 211 2.28 17.78 -2.79
CA ASN A 211 2.59 19.10 -2.18
C ASN A 211 3.97 19.15 -1.51
N GLY A 212 4.73 18.04 -1.51
CA GLY A 212 6.06 17.94 -0.92
C GLY A 212 6.11 17.38 0.50
N SER A 213 4.98 17.23 1.19
CA SER A 213 4.94 16.62 2.53
C SER A 213 5.33 15.16 2.49
N THR A 214 5.96 14.67 3.55
CA THR A 214 6.48 13.31 3.67
C THR A 214 5.91 12.55 4.86
N CYS A 215 5.87 11.23 4.75
CA CYS A 215 5.54 10.33 5.83
C CYS A 215 6.37 9.05 5.72
N THR A 216 6.92 8.59 6.82
CA THR A 216 7.85 7.46 6.84
C THR A 216 7.24 6.25 7.54
N ILE A 217 7.33 5.09 6.89
CA ILE A 217 6.95 3.79 7.43
C ILE A 217 8.24 2.98 7.63
N ASN A 218 8.45 2.45 8.82
CA ASN A 218 9.53 1.53 9.12
C ASN A 218 9.01 0.12 9.36
N VAL A 219 9.71 -0.87 8.79
CA VAL A 219 9.47 -2.30 9.05
C VAL A 219 10.73 -2.87 9.68
N GLU A 220 10.62 -3.37 10.91
CA GLU A 220 11.75 -3.92 11.65
C GLU A 220 12.23 -5.25 11.05
N PRO A 221 13.55 -5.49 10.98
CA PRO A 221 14.12 -6.58 10.19
C PRO A 221 13.86 -7.97 10.75
N GLU A 222 13.73 -8.14 12.07
CA GLU A 222 13.59 -9.46 12.69
C GLU A 222 12.14 -9.81 13.01
N THR A 223 11.38 -8.79 13.42
CA THR A 223 10.01 -8.97 13.90
C THR A 223 8.96 -8.64 12.86
N GLY A 224 9.32 -7.91 11.80
CA GLY A 224 8.36 -7.35 10.85
C GLY A 224 7.45 -6.27 11.46
N TYR A 225 7.77 -5.77 12.66
CA TYR A 225 6.96 -4.75 13.33
C TYR A 225 6.95 -3.45 12.51
N VAL A 226 5.75 -2.92 12.25
CA VAL A 226 5.55 -1.75 11.40
C VAL A 226 5.23 -0.53 12.24
N THR A 227 5.99 0.54 12.03
CA THR A 227 5.76 1.86 12.67
C THR A 227 5.62 2.95 11.61
N ILE A 228 4.86 3.98 11.94
CA ILE A 228 4.73 5.19 11.11
C ILE A 228 5.34 6.34 11.91
N LYS A 229 6.25 7.07 11.28
CA LYS A 229 7.00 8.18 11.89
C LYS A 229 7.01 9.37 10.92
N ASP A 230 7.28 10.56 11.49
CA ASP A 230 7.60 11.76 10.74
C ASP A 230 6.59 12.05 9.60
N CYS A 231 5.29 11.96 9.90
CA CYS A 231 4.26 12.43 8.99
C CYS A 231 4.07 13.93 9.20
N ASP A 232 4.45 14.72 8.20
CA ASP A 232 4.23 16.16 8.21
C ASP A 232 2.72 16.43 8.32
N LYS A 233 2.36 17.24 9.32
CA LYS A 233 0.98 17.72 9.45
C LYS A 233 0.82 18.94 8.55
N TYR A 234 -0.31 19.00 7.82
CA TYR A 234 -0.74 20.19 7.10
C TYR A 234 -1.16 21.31 8.04
#